data_c7c0f7f58403d11b58b2a8c1a26f7e0d
#
_entry.id   c7c0f7f58403d11b58b2a8c1a26f7e0d
#
_cell.length_a   1.000
_cell.length_b   1.000
_cell.length_c   1.000
_cell.angle_alpha   90.00
_cell.angle_beta   90.00
_cell.angle_gamma   90.00
#
_symmetry.space_group_name_H-M   'P 1'
#
loop_
_entity.id
_entity.type
_entity.pdbx_description
1 polymer ?
#
loop_
_entity_poly.entity_id
_entity_poly.type
_entity_poly.pdbx_seq_one_letter_code
_entity_poly.pdbx_strand_id
1 'polypeptide(L)'
;SPRPDHHVYGVTVHAAKNETVVATTRGTLVSVERLMDDTYAVTLQHGNMVTSYRHIGHVLKQQGTKVEAGESIGLMDGEHDLVVELWDAGQFVNPEEVIVW
;
A
#
# COMPACT_ATOMS: atom_id res chain seq x y z
N SER A 1 13.19 -0.67 -17.72
CA SER A 1 12.06 -0.09 -17.00
C SER A 1 10.89 -1.05 -17.00
N PRO A 2 10.03 -0.94 -16.02
CA PRO A 2 8.88 -1.84 -15.96
C PRO A 2 7.93 -1.58 -17.13
N ARG A 3 7.32 -2.64 -17.61
CA ARG A 3 6.33 -2.52 -18.65
C ARG A 3 4.97 -2.27 -18.00
N PRO A 4 4.27 -1.22 -18.41
CA PRO A 4 3.05 -0.82 -17.71
C PRO A 4 1.90 -1.80 -17.85
N ASP A 5 1.93 -2.68 -18.84
CA ASP A 5 0.80 -3.53 -19.14
C ASP A 5 0.76 -4.82 -18.33
N HIS A 6 1.85 -5.24 -17.69
CA HIS A 6 1.80 -6.51 -16.98
C HIS A 6 2.92 -6.72 -15.98
N HIS A 7 3.66 -5.68 -15.67
CA HIS A 7 4.71 -5.81 -14.66
C HIS A 7 4.37 -4.94 -13.45
N VAL A 8 4.15 -5.60 -12.31
CA VAL A 8 3.92 -4.90 -11.06
C VAL A 8 5.26 -4.47 -10.50
N TYR A 9 5.43 -3.16 -10.33
CA TYR A 9 6.66 -2.60 -9.77
C TYR A 9 6.36 -2.07 -8.39
N GLY A 10 7.11 -2.52 -7.41
CA GLY A 10 6.87 -2.13 -6.04
C GLY A 10 8.11 -2.25 -5.17
N VAL A 11 7.98 -1.79 -3.94
CA VAL A 11 9.01 -1.88 -2.92
C VAL A 11 8.56 -2.88 -1.87
N THR A 12 9.45 -3.81 -1.50
CA THR A 12 9.19 -4.77 -0.44
C THR A 12 9.88 -4.32 0.83
N VAL A 13 9.12 -4.26 1.92
CA VAL A 13 9.61 -3.82 3.22
C VAL A 13 9.46 -4.97 4.22
N HIS A 14 10.56 -5.37 4.82
CA HIS A 14 10.54 -6.38 5.87
C HIS A 14 10.12 -5.72 7.18
N ALA A 15 9.15 -6.33 7.87
CA ALA A 15 8.59 -5.73 9.07
C ALA A 15 8.32 -6.79 10.13
N ALA A 16 8.48 -6.39 11.39
CA ALA A 16 8.23 -7.26 12.54
C ALA A 16 6.74 -7.34 12.85
N LYS A 17 6.38 -8.30 13.68
CA LYS A 17 5.00 -8.47 14.14
C LYS A 17 4.54 -7.19 14.87
N ASN A 18 3.32 -6.76 14.55
CA ASN A 18 2.68 -5.56 15.10
C ASN A 18 3.37 -4.25 14.74
N GLU A 19 4.32 -4.29 13.82
CA GLU A 19 4.89 -3.07 13.31
C GLU A 19 3.83 -2.31 12.52
N THR A 20 3.75 -0.99 12.74
CA THR A 20 2.72 -0.16 12.12
C THR A 20 3.05 0.11 10.66
N VAL A 21 2.03 -0.04 9.81
CA VAL A 21 2.09 0.38 8.42
C VAL A 21 1.50 1.77 8.34
N VAL A 22 2.29 2.72 7.84
CA VAL A 22 1.82 4.11 7.66
C VAL A 22 1.66 4.39 6.18
N ALA A 23 0.70 5.27 5.87
CA ALA A 23 0.50 5.71 4.50
C ALA A 23 1.72 6.51 4.05
N THR A 24 2.27 6.15 2.90
CA THR A 24 3.42 6.85 2.33
C THR A 24 3.00 8.06 1.52
N THR A 25 1.74 8.05 1.04
CA THR A 25 1.12 9.20 0.38
C THR A 25 -0.28 9.36 0.96
N ARG A 26 -0.87 10.55 0.79
CA ARG A 26 -2.25 10.77 1.19
C ARG A 26 -3.20 10.17 0.15
N GLY A 27 -4.43 9.92 0.54
CA GLY A 27 -5.45 9.43 -0.37
C GLY A 27 -6.70 8.99 0.34
N THR A 28 -7.70 8.60 -0.44
CA THR A 28 -8.90 7.97 0.09
C THR A 28 -8.70 6.46 0.02
N LEU A 29 -9.04 5.77 1.10
CA LEU A 29 -8.99 4.32 1.13
C LEU A 29 -10.15 3.79 0.30
N VAL A 30 -9.86 3.33 -0.91
CA VAL A 30 -10.90 2.93 -1.86
C VAL A 30 -11.16 1.43 -1.86
N SER A 31 -10.25 0.65 -1.31
CA SER A 31 -10.39 -0.81 -1.32
C SER A 31 -9.64 -1.45 -0.17
N VAL A 32 -10.28 -2.42 0.46
CA VAL A 32 -9.66 -3.35 1.42
C VAL A 32 -10.00 -4.74 0.91
N GLU A 33 -8.98 -5.52 0.57
CA GLU A 33 -9.17 -6.84 -0.01
C GLU A 33 -8.43 -7.87 0.82
N ARG A 34 -9.12 -8.97 1.17
CA ARG A 34 -8.49 -10.10 1.85
C ARG A 34 -7.76 -10.95 0.82
N LEU A 35 -6.52 -11.25 1.08
CA LEU A 35 -5.69 -12.08 0.21
C LEU A 35 -5.76 -13.54 0.64
N MET A 36 -5.26 -14.44 -0.21
CA MET A 36 -5.36 -15.87 0.04
C MET A 36 -4.53 -16.34 1.23
N ASP A 37 -3.53 -15.57 1.63
CA ASP A 37 -2.68 -15.86 2.78
C ASP A 37 -3.22 -15.27 4.09
N ASP A 38 -4.49 -14.84 4.10
CA ASP A 38 -5.16 -14.19 5.23
C ASP A 38 -4.57 -12.85 5.62
N THR A 39 -3.78 -12.24 4.75
CA THR A 39 -3.39 -10.84 4.89
C THR A 39 -4.32 -9.99 4.05
N TYR A 40 -4.11 -8.66 4.06
CA TYR A 40 -4.99 -7.71 3.39
C TYR A 40 -4.20 -6.80 2.48
N ALA A 41 -4.86 -6.39 1.38
CA ALA A 41 -4.37 -5.35 0.50
C ALA A 41 -5.25 -4.12 0.69
N VAL A 42 -4.61 -2.99 0.96
CA VAL A 42 -5.26 -1.70 1.12
C VAL A 42 -4.85 -0.81 -0.05
N THR A 43 -5.81 -0.17 -0.68
CA THR A 43 -5.54 0.72 -1.81
C THR A 43 -5.98 2.13 -1.47
N LEU A 44 -5.07 3.09 -1.60
CA LEU A 44 -5.35 4.51 -1.46
C LEU A 44 -5.32 5.16 -2.83
N GLN A 45 -6.23 6.09 -3.08
CA GLN A 45 -6.27 6.84 -4.33
C GLN A 45 -6.28 8.34 -4.05
N HIS A 46 -5.42 9.06 -4.74
CA HIS A 46 -5.35 10.52 -4.69
C HIS A 46 -5.20 11.03 -6.13
N GLY A 47 -6.28 11.61 -6.67
CA GLY A 47 -6.29 12.01 -8.07
C GLY A 47 -6.06 10.80 -8.97
N ASN A 48 -5.07 10.89 -9.84
CA ASN A 48 -4.70 9.80 -10.74
C ASN A 48 -3.70 8.82 -10.12
N MET A 49 -3.30 9.06 -8.87
CA MET A 49 -2.30 8.25 -8.20
C MET A 49 -2.98 7.20 -7.33
N VAL A 50 -2.54 5.95 -7.46
CA VAL A 50 -3.06 4.83 -6.68
C VAL A 50 -1.89 4.15 -6.00
N THR A 51 -1.99 3.95 -4.69
CA THR A 51 -0.97 3.27 -3.91
C THR A 51 -1.58 2.05 -3.24
N SER A 52 -0.98 0.89 -3.43
CA SER A 52 -1.46 -0.35 -2.86
C SER A 52 -0.45 -0.86 -1.83
N TYR A 53 -0.98 -1.29 -0.68
CA TYR A 53 -0.19 -1.84 0.44
C TYR A 53 -0.64 -3.27 0.64
N ARG A 54 0.22 -4.22 0.31
CA ARG A 54 -0.16 -5.64 0.32
C ARG A 54 0.51 -6.38 1.46
N HIS A 55 -0.19 -7.37 1.98
CA HIS A 55 0.26 -8.26 3.06
C HIS A 55 0.22 -7.60 4.43
N ILE A 56 -0.78 -6.74 4.66
CA ILE A 56 -1.05 -6.18 5.97
C ILE A 56 -1.77 -7.23 6.82
N GLY A 57 -1.32 -7.43 8.05
CA GLY A 57 -1.93 -8.43 8.94
C GLY A 57 -3.24 -7.97 9.55
N HIS A 58 -3.34 -6.69 9.89
CA HIS A 58 -4.55 -6.12 10.48
C HIS A 58 -4.77 -4.71 9.96
N VAL A 59 -5.95 -4.45 9.41
CA VAL A 59 -6.28 -3.14 8.82
C VAL A 59 -6.94 -2.27 9.87
N LEU A 60 -6.46 -1.03 10.02
CA LEU A 60 -6.92 -0.10 11.06
C LEU A 60 -7.92 0.92 10.56
N LYS A 61 -8.14 1.03 9.26
CA LYS A 61 -9.03 2.03 8.68
C LYS A 61 -10.11 1.34 7.86
N GLN A 62 -11.22 2.05 7.68
CA GLN A 62 -12.34 1.53 6.88
C GLN A 62 -12.30 2.11 5.48
N GLN A 63 -12.89 1.37 4.54
CA GLN A 63 -13.08 1.84 3.19
C GLN A 63 -13.86 3.16 3.21
N GLY A 64 -13.44 4.12 2.41
CA GLY A 64 -14.03 5.43 2.34
C GLY A 64 -13.33 6.48 3.19
N THR A 65 -12.42 6.07 4.07
CA THR A 65 -11.71 6.99 4.97
C THR A 65 -10.66 7.78 4.18
N LYS A 66 -10.55 9.07 4.47
CA LYS A 66 -9.45 9.89 3.96
C LYS A 66 -8.26 9.71 4.89
N VAL A 67 -7.10 9.48 4.29
CA VAL A 67 -5.87 9.16 5.01
C VAL A 67 -4.79 10.14 4.59
N GLU A 68 -4.06 10.69 5.57
CA GLU A 68 -2.93 11.56 5.31
C GLU A 68 -1.63 10.76 5.31
N ALA A 69 -0.61 11.30 4.66
CA ALA A 69 0.71 10.68 4.69
C ALA A 69 1.20 10.58 6.14
N GLY A 70 1.77 9.44 6.52
CA GLY A 70 2.21 9.19 7.87
C GLY A 70 1.15 8.65 8.81
N GLU A 71 -0.10 8.61 8.38
CA GLU A 71 -1.19 8.08 9.20
C GLU A 71 -1.16 6.56 9.20
N SER A 72 -1.45 5.95 10.36
CA SER A 72 -1.42 4.50 10.50
C SER A 72 -2.60 3.86 9.78
N ILE A 73 -2.33 2.88 8.92
CA ILE A 73 -3.36 2.17 8.16
C ILE A 73 -3.45 0.69 8.50
N GLY A 74 -2.44 0.14 9.15
CA GLY A 74 -2.46 -1.27 9.49
C GLY A 74 -1.31 -1.70 10.36
N LEU A 75 -1.31 -2.99 10.71
CA LEU A 75 -0.25 -3.64 11.48
C LEU A 75 0.22 -4.86 10.72
N MET A 76 1.52 -5.12 10.76
CA MET A 76 2.11 -6.31 10.15
C MET A 76 1.97 -7.52 11.05
N ASP A 77 1.96 -8.72 10.44
CA ASP A 77 1.81 -9.97 11.19
C ASP A 77 3.17 -10.60 11.60
N GLY A 78 4.28 -10.08 11.06
CA GLY A 78 5.61 -10.60 11.33
C GLY A 78 6.00 -11.79 10.47
N GLU A 79 5.09 -12.29 9.64
CA GLU A 79 5.34 -13.46 8.79
C GLU A 79 5.43 -13.10 7.30
N HIS A 80 4.90 -11.96 6.91
CA HIS A 80 4.87 -11.53 5.52
C HIS A 80 5.54 -10.18 5.39
N ASP A 81 6.15 -9.93 4.23
CA ASP A 81 6.73 -8.63 3.93
C ASP A 81 5.65 -7.72 3.35
N LEU A 82 5.75 -6.44 3.68
CA LEU A 82 4.86 -5.43 3.10
C LEU A 82 5.33 -5.12 1.69
N VAL A 83 4.41 -5.15 0.74
CA VAL A 83 4.69 -4.76 -0.65
C VAL A 83 3.91 -3.49 -0.94
N VAL A 84 4.63 -2.43 -1.30
CA VAL A 84 4.03 -1.15 -1.67
C VAL A 84 4.16 -0.97 -3.17
N GLU A 85 3.03 -0.77 -3.84
CA GLU A 85 2.98 -0.58 -5.28
C GLU A 85 2.36 0.76 -5.59
N LEU A 86 2.95 1.48 -6.53
CA LEU A 86 2.47 2.80 -6.91
C LEU A 86 2.16 2.86 -8.39
N TRP A 87 1.00 3.43 -8.70
CA TRP A 87 0.53 3.63 -10.08
C TRP A 87 0.20 5.10 -10.24
N ASP A 88 0.56 5.68 -11.39
CA ASP A 88 0.20 7.06 -11.72
C ASP A 88 -0.48 7.05 -13.08
N ALA A 89 -1.77 7.45 -13.10
CA ALA A 89 -2.60 7.45 -14.30
C ALA A 89 -2.60 6.10 -15.02
N GLY A 90 -2.56 5.01 -14.24
CA GLY A 90 -2.52 3.66 -14.79
C GLY A 90 -1.15 3.20 -15.23
N GLN A 91 -0.10 3.96 -14.96
CA GLN A 91 1.28 3.61 -15.25
C GLN A 91 2.03 3.37 -13.94
N PHE A 92 3.02 2.49 -14.01
CA PHE A 92 3.87 2.26 -12.85
C PHE A 92 4.88 3.38 -12.69
N VAL A 93 5.04 3.81 -11.45
CA VAL A 93 6.05 4.78 -11.04
C VAL A 93 6.84 4.14 -9.91
N ASN A 94 8.15 4.40 -9.87
CA ASN A 94 8.96 3.92 -8.77
C ASN A 94 8.54 4.61 -7.49
N PRO A 95 8.02 3.88 -6.49
CA PRO A 95 7.56 4.52 -5.24
C PRO A 95 8.64 5.34 -4.55
N GLU A 96 9.90 4.96 -4.69
CA GLU A 96 10.99 5.68 -4.06
C GLU A 96 11.21 7.08 -4.63
N GLU A 97 10.64 7.37 -5.81
CA GLU A 97 10.77 8.68 -6.44
C GLU A 97 9.72 9.67 -5.95
N VAL A 98 8.58 9.18 -5.48
CA VAL A 98 7.43 10.03 -5.17
C VAL A 98 6.93 9.90 -3.74
N ILE A 99 7.37 8.90 -3.03
CA ILE A 99 6.94 8.62 -1.66
C ILE A 99 7.99 9.13 -0.69
N VAL A 100 7.53 9.80 0.36
CA VAL A 100 8.40 10.25 1.45
C VAL A 100 8.32 9.20 2.55
N TRP A 101 9.43 8.55 2.76
CA TRP A 101 9.52 7.50 3.77
C TRP A 101 9.72 8.06 5.17
#